data_834aee8d1e13ebe6aa4a4ce3c539c779
#
_entry.id   834aee8d1e13ebe6aa4a4ce3c539c779
#
_cell.length_a   1.000
_cell.length_b   1.000
_cell.length_c   1.000
_cell.angle_alpha   90.00
_cell.angle_beta   90.00
_cell.angle_gamma   90.00
#
_symmetry.space_group_name_H-M   'P 1'
#
loop_
_entity.id
_entity.type
_entity.pdbx_description
1 polymer ?
#
loop_
_entity_poly.entity_id
_entity_poly.type
_entity_poly.pdbx_seq_one_letter_code
_entity_poly.pdbx_strand_id
1 'polypeptide(L)'
;MGRLEDQISEERVVGSADDLADEAEQSRVDEAEQRYRWLLDHSPVAIGVHVDGRYVYVNETLVRKMAAQSADQFIGRRVTDFVHPDSLAVVQARIAARKHERDTLPPLELVVLPFDGTTREVEALASWTEWEGKPAHHVIFRDLTTQRAAEESLRFQAALVTHASDAIIATTLTGVVASWNPAAEAIYGRPATAALGLPIGEAVGAALDPAAVIAGGGVVHATHRGADGSMLVVRVSASRMDDGYVVLCADQTALRRAEQHFETVVASLDEGVLVIAADGAVESVNPAALRMMGVPTTGFDVLELAKVATIPVYDATGRLLSSDQRPVLEKLTSSPRRGGVYGVDRPSDGRRIWVSANWSYLDPAEPERSSVLVSFTDITEQHNAHQRLIYQATHDLVTGLPNRAHIIALITDAITADEHRLGAVLFIDMDKFKSVNDALGHHVGDTVLQIAAQRLRRGLRLDDVVGRVGGDEFVALLAAPIARTDVEDVVNRLHAALEEPIVIEDESDCIRTDCTRISASIGVVTVRPDEQRGAVEILRDADLAMYQAKTTGQATSHFREMFTQ
;
A
#
# COMPACT_ATOMS: atom_id res chain seq x y z
N MET A 1 -60.90 94.40 79.73
CA MET A 1 -62.15 93.58 79.72
C MET A 1 -61.72 92.17 79.36
N GLY A 2 -61.67 91.31 80.13
CA GLY A 2 -62.35 90.73 81.31
C GLY A 2 -62.04 89.25 81.18
N ARG A 3 -61.41 88.73 82.10
CA ARG A 3 -61.80 87.70 83.08
C ARG A 3 -62.32 86.38 82.49
N LEU A 4 -61.68 85.26 82.70
CA LEU A 4 -61.94 84.26 83.78
C LEU A 4 -61.06 83.02 83.40
N GLU A 5 -60.06 82.61 84.15
CA GLU A 5 -60.16 81.63 85.24
C GLU A 5 -61.00 80.40 84.83
N ASP A 6 -60.54 79.16 84.89
CA ASP A 6 -59.90 78.40 85.94
C ASP A 6 -59.78 76.93 85.56
N GLN A 7 -58.76 76.33 86.16
CA GLN A 7 -58.78 74.97 86.73
C GLN A 7 -58.50 73.72 85.87
N ILE A 8 -57.34 73.14 86.17
CA ILE A 8 -57.07 71.78 86.74
C ILE A 8 -57.10 70.61 85.79
N SER A 9 -56.01 69.92 85.57
CA SER A 9 -55.55 68.83 86.41
C SER A 9 -54.18 68.37 85.93
N GLU A 10 -53.25 68.29 86.84
CA GLU A 10 -52.04 67.47 86.79
C GLU A 10 -52.45 66.00 86.76
N GLU A 11 -52.13 65.28 85.71
CA GLU A 11 -51.85 63.85 85.78
C GLU A 11 -50.43 63.64 85.44
N ARG A 12 -49.62 63.47 86.43
CA ARG A 12 -48.29 62.97 86.48
C ARG A 12 -48.31 61.50 86.07
N VAL A 13 -48.00 61.17 84.85
CA VAL A 13 -47.57 59.82 84.47
C VAL A 13 -46.04 59.78 84.71
N VAL A 14 -45.71 59.29 85.88
CA VAL A 14 -44.37 58.84 86.21
C VAL A 14 -44.19 57.54 85.44
N GLY A 15 -43.68 57.62 84.13
CA GLY A 15 -43.04 56.47 83.50
C GLY A 15 -41.71 56.28 84.25
N SER A 16 -41.56 55.10 84.82
CA SER A 16 -40.35 54.73 85.55
C SER A 16 -39.11 54.87 84.66
N ALA A 17 -38.02 55.37 85.22
CA ALA A 17 -36.71 55.49 84.50
C ALA A 17 -36.21 54.16 83.94
N ASP A 18 -36.77 53.06 84.47
CA ASP A 18 -36.45 51.69 84.02
C ASP A 18 -37.20 51.37 82.67
N ASP A 19 -38.42 51.85 82.43
CA ASP A 19 -39.15 51.63 81.18
C ASP A 19 -38.45 52.37 79.97
N LEU A 20 -37.91 53.59 80.22
CA LEU A 20 -37.16 54.35 79.24
C LEU A 20 -35.79 53.76 78.96
N ALA A 21 -35.15 53.11 79.97
CA ALA A 21 -33.90 52.40 79.81
C ALA A 21 -34.09 51.11 79.00
N ASP A 22 -35.18 50.38 79.29
CA ASP A 22 -35.55 49.15 78.53
C ASP A 22 -35.92 49.46 77.07
N GLU A 23 -36.68 50.51 76.78
CA GLU A 23 -36.98 50.95 75.41
C GLU A 23 -35.73 51.41 74.68
N ALA A 24 -34.81 52.13 75.37
CA ALA A 24 -33.53 52.54 74.77
C ALA A 24 -32.57 51.36 74.50
N GLU A 25 -32.57 50.36 75.38
CA GLU A 25 -31.79 49.12 75.22
C GLU A 25 -32.39 48.26 74.10
N GLN A 26 -33.68 48.11 74.02
CA GLN A 26 -34.38 47.43 72.93
C GLN A 26 -34.16 48.13 71.60
N SER A 27 -34.24 49.47 71.55
CA SER A 27 -33.92 50.22 70.30
C SER A 27 -32.47 50.07 69.84
N ARG A 28 -31.53 49.96 70.78
CA ARG A 28 -30.12 49.69 70.43
C ARG A 28 -29.92 48.26 69.90
N VAL A 29 -30.60 47.29 70.41
CA VAL A 29 -30.57 45.90 69.96
C VAL A 29 -31.21 45.84 68.56
N ASP A 30 -32.32 46.47 68.34
CA ASP A 30 -32.97 46.51 67.00
C ASP A 30 -32.12 47.22 65.94
N GLU A 31 -31.48 48.34 66.29
CA GLU A 31 -30.52 49.02 65.35
C GLU A 31 -29.28 48.16 65.08
N ALA A 32 -28.78 47.45 66.06
CA ALA A 32 -27.64 46.56 65.88
C ALA A 32 -28.04 45.36 64.98
N GLU A 33 -29.20 44.80 65.19
CA GLU A 33 -29.70 43.71 64.37
C GLU A 33 -29.97 44.14 62.92
N GLN A 34 -30.60 45.31 62.72
CA GLN A 34 -30.79 45.86 61.37
C GLN A 34 -29.47 46.13 60.67
N ARG A 35 -28.46 46.67 61.38
CA ARG A 35 -27.13 46.88 60.81
C ARG A 35 -26.41 45.59 60.48
N TYR A 36 -26.59 44.55 61.31
CA TYR A 36 -26.01 43.23 61.06
C TYR A 36 -26.67 42.57 59.82
N ARG A 37 -28.00 42.59 59.71
CA ARG A 37 -28.73 42.10 58.53
C ARG A 37 -28.30 42.84 57.27
N TRP A 38 -28.17 44.14 57.32
CA TRP A 38 -27.69 44.95 56.19
C TRP A 38 -26.30 44.54 55.73
N LEU A 39 -25.37 44.29 56.64
CA LEU A 39 -23.99 43.82 56.33
C LEU A 39 -24.00 42.44 55.72
N LEU A 40 -24.85 41.53 56.13
CA LEU A 40 -25.01 40.21 55.56
C LEU A 40 -25.59 40.27 54.14
N ASP A 41 -26.62 41.08 53.93
CA ASP A 41 -27.28 41.19 52.61
C ASP A 41 -26.37 41.83 51.58
N HIS A 42 -25.54 42.77 51.96
CA HIS A 42 -24.61 43.43 51.04
C HIS A 42 -23.23 42.76 50.95
N SER A 43 -23.08 41.59 51.58
CA SER A 43 -21.85 40.79 51.47
C SER A 43 -21.72 40.23 50.06
N PRO A 44 -20.54 40.37 49.42
CA PRO A 44 -20.25 39.76 48.15
C PRO A 44 -20.14 38.23 48.20
N VAL A 45 -20.14 37.66 49.39
CA VAL A 45 -20.01 36.22 49.66
C VAL A 45 -21.39 35.64 49.91
N ALA A 46 -21.65 34.46 49.37
CA ALA A 46 -22.90 33.74 49.61
C ALA A 46 -22.98 33.23 51.04
N ILE A 47 -23.98 33.67 51.76
CA ILE A 47 -24.16 33.40 53.18
C ILE A 47 -25.55 32.80 53.44
N GLY A 48 -25.58 31.73 54.22
CA GLY A 48 -26.80 31.14 54.74
C GLY A 48 -26.70 30.86 56.23
N VAL A 49 -27.79 31.06 56.96
CA VAL A 49 -27.90 30.69 58.40
C VAL A 49 -28.94 29.59 58.51
N HIS A 50 -28.62 28.53 59.21
CA HIS A 50 -29.56 27.44 59.45
C HIS A 50 -29.65 27.06 60.95
N VAL A 51 -30.86 26.74 61.39
CA VAL A 51 -31.17 26.16 62.67
C VAL A 51 -31.65 24.72 62.44
N ASP A 52 -31.06 23.76 63.12
CA ASP A 52 -31.41 22.34 62.99
C ASP A 52 -31.38 21.82 61.56
N GLY A 53 -30.44 22.34 60.73
CA GLY A 53 -30.29 21.96 59.31
C GLY A 53 -31.36 22.54 58.40
N ARG A 54 -32.14 23.53 58.88
CA ARG A 54 -33.10 24.27 58.07
C ARG A 54 -32.69 25.72 57.95
N TYR A 55 -32.71 26.26 56.74
CA TYR A 55 -32.40 27.67 56.50
C TYR A 55 -33.39 28.58 57.20
N VAL A 56 -32.89 29.53 57.97
CA VAL A 56 -33.64 30.63 58.63
C VAL A 56 -33.33 31.98 58.01
N TYR A 57 -32.17 32.07 57.35
CA TYR A 57 -31.74 33.26 56.62
C TYR A 57 -30.82 32.89 55.47
N VAL A 58 -30.93 33.58 54.36
CA VAL A 58 -30.01 33.57 53.22
C VAL A 58 -29.85 34.99 52.67
N ASN A 59 -28.62 35.38 52.33
CA ASN A 59 -28.39 36.71 51.75
C ASN A 59 -28.66 36.72 50.21
N GLU A 60 -28.77 37.93 49.65
CA GLU A 60 -29.01 38.12 48.22
C GLU A 60 -27.96 37.43 47.34
N THR A 61 -26.70 37.37 47.78
CA THR A 61 -25.64 36.72 47.04
C THR A 61 -25.85 35.20 46.95
N LEU A 62 -26.33 34.54 48.01
CA LEU A 62 -26.66 33.12 47.98
C LEU A 62 -27.85 32.88 47.04
N VAL A 63 -28.93 33.70 47.17
CA VAL A 63 -30.10 33.64 46.27
C VAL A 63 -29.67 33.71 44.81
N ARG A 64 -28.87 34.69 44.45
CA ARG A 64 -28.37 34.87 43.09
C ARG A 64 -27.45 33.72 42.61
N LYS A 65 -26.52 33.27 43.45
CA LYS A 65 -25.59 32.17 43.12
C LYS A 65 -26.31 30.83 42.98
N MET A 66 -27.39 30.61 43.70
CA MET A 66 -28.21 29.41 43.59
C MET A 66 -29.32 29.52 42.53
N ALA A 67 -29.28 30.57 41.71
CA ALA A 67 -30.29 30.85 40.69
C ALA A 67 -31.75 30.81 41.21
N ALA A 68 -31.92 31.21 42.47
CA ALA A 68 -33.25 31.32 43.12
C ALA A 68 -33.91 32.66 42.77
N GLN A 69 -35.24 32.70 42.86
CA GLN A 69 -36.01 33.93 42.61
C GLN A 69 -36.12 34.81 43.87
N SER A 70 -36.13 34.19 45.07
CA SER A 70 -36.18 34.90 46.36
C SER A 70 -35.60 34.04 47.48
N ALA A 71 -35.34 34.68 48.64
CA ALA A 71 -34.92 34.01 49.88
C ALA A 71 -35.96 33.00 50.37
N ASP A 72 -37.25 33.24 50.10
CA ASP A 72 -38.36 32.39 50.56
C ASP A 72 -38.26 30.96 50.02
N GLN A 73 -37.58 30.77 48.91
CA GLN A 73 -37.35 29.42 48.34
C GLN A 73 -36.42 28.56 49.22
N PHE A 74 -35.69 29.16 50.14
CA PHE A 74 -34.78 28.48 51.07
C PHE A 74 -35.36 28.36 52.46
N ILE A 75 -36.06 29.40 52.93
CA ILE A 75 -36.49 29.48 54.32
C ILE A 75 -37.39 28.28 54.70
N GLY A 76 -37.02 27.63 55.81
CA GLY A 76 -37.69 26.42 56.32
C GLY A 76 -37.29 25.11 55.63
N ARG A 77 -36.65 25.17 54.46
CA ARG A 77 -36.17 23.97 53.74
C ARG A 77 -34.88 23.44 54.35
N ARG A 78 -34.63 22.15 54.16
CA ARG A 78 -33.38 21.52 54.67
C ARG A 78 -32.20 21.94 53.83
N VAL A 79 -31.04 22.17 54.44
CA VAL A 79 -29.75 22.40 53.75
C VAL A 79 -29.46 21.27 52.76
N THR A 80 -29.78 20.03 53.12
CA THR A 80 -29.59 18.83 52.31
C THR A 80 -30.39 18.81 51.03
N ASP A 81 -31.47 19.61 50.91
CA ASP A 81 -32.31 19.66 49.70
C ASP A 81 -31.57 20.35 48.51
N PHE A 82 -30.50 21.07 48.84
CA PHE A 82 -29.67 21.81 47.87
C PHE A 82 -28.28 21.21 47.65
N VAL A 83 -28.05 19.99 48.15
CA VAL A 83 -26.78 19.30 48.08
C VAL A 83 -26.89 18.11 47.12
N HIS A 84 -25.89 17.97 46.26
CA HIS A 84 -25.82 16.82 45.33
C HIS A 84 -25.77 15.49 46.10
N PRO A 85 -26.38 14.40 45.60
CA PRO A 85 -26.38 13.09 46.25
C PRO A 85 -25.01 12.62 46.74
N ASP A 86 -23.95 12.86 45.97
CA ASP A 86 -22.59 12.45 46.30
C ASP A 86 -22.02 13.17 47.55
N SER A 87 -22.50 14.38 47.83
CA SER A 87 -22.07 15.18 48.98
C SER A 87 -23.02 15.06 50.19
N LEU A 88 -24.18 14.40 50.04
CA LEU A 88 -25.20 14.31 51.09
C LEU A 88 -24.70 13.66 52.40
N ALA A 89 -23.99 12.53 52.26
CA ALA A 89 -23.53 11.78 53.44
C ALA A 89 -22.58 12.62 54.32
N VAL A 90 -21.66 13.37 53.69
CA VAL A 90 -20.70 14.22 54.39
C VAL A 90 -21.39 15.42 55.05
N VAL A 91 -22.34 16.06 54.35
CA VAL A 91 -23.14 17.19 54.88
C VAL A 91 -24.01 16.74 56.05
N GLN A 92 -24.69 15.58 55.92
CA GLN A 92 -25.52 15.02 57.01
C GLN A 92 -24.66 14.70 58.25
N ALA A 93 -23.51 14.05 58.06
CA ALA A 93 -22.58 13.78 59.14
C ALA A 93 -22.11 15.07 59.84
N ARG A 94 -21.86 16.13 59.08
CA ARG A 94 -21.42 17.44 59.58
C ARG A 94 -22.55 18.13 60.36
N ILE A 95 -23.78 18.09 59.91
CA ILE A 95 -24.94 18.62 60.63
C ILE A 95 -25.20 17.81 61.92
N ALA A 96 -25.01 16.48 61.88
CA ALA A 96 -25.18 15.61 63.03
C ALA A 96 -24.05 15.72 64.09
N ALA A 97 -22.83 16.10 63.67
CA ALA A 97 -21.64 16.19 64.52
C ALA A 97 -21.64 17.39 65.48
N ARG A 98 -22.81 17.96 65.80
CA ARG A 98 -23.00 19.08 66.77
C ARG A 98 -22.39 18.75 68.14
N LYS A 99 -21.18 19.14 68.33
CA LYS A 99 -20.54 19.07 69.65
C LYS A 99 -19.81 20.38 69.95
N HIS A 100 -20.37 21.18 70.77
CA HIS A 100 -19.84 22.36 71.44
C HIS A 100 -20.13 23.72 70.75
N GLU A 101 -20.66 24.62 71.57
CA GLU A 101 -20.77 26.04 71.35
C GLU A 101 -19.38 26.63 71.09
N ARG A 102 -19.17 27.33 69.90
CA ARG A 102 -18.02 28.13 69.50
C ARG A 102 -16.94 27.49 68.59
N ASP A 103 -17.12 26.29 68.05
CA ASP A 103 -16.14 25.74 67.12
C ASP A 103 -16.46 26.15 65.65
N THR A 104 -15.46 26.70 64.97
CA THR A 104 -15.48 26.83 63.50
C THR A 104 -15.13 25.47 62.90
N LEU A 105 -16.03 24.91 62.12
CA LEU A 105 -15.79 23.64 61.46
C LEU A 105 -14.81 23.83 60.27
N PRO A 106 -13.91 22.88 60.01
CA PRO A 106 -12.98 22.99 58.89
C PRO A 106 -13.74 23.15 57.56
N PRO A 107 -13.17 23.81 56.55
CA PRO A 107 -13.79 23.95 55.25
C PRO A 107 -14.19 22.60 54.67
N LEU A 108 -15.33 22.56 53.99
CA LEU A 108 -15.85 21.36 53.35
C LEU A 108 -16.18 21.69 51.90
N GLU A 109 -15.49 20.96 51.01
CA GLU A 109 -15.87 21.00 49.59
C GLU A 109 -17.09 20.11 49.33
N LEU A 110 -18.07 20.63 48.63
CA LEU A 110 -19.29 19.93 48.29
C LEU A 110 -19.88 20.45 46.99
N VAL A 111 -20.72 19.63 46.38
CA VAL A 111 -21.45 19.99 45.18
C VAL A 111 -22.87 20.40 45.58
N VAL A 112 -23.29 21.60 45.21
CA VAL A 112 -24.64 22.11 45.40
C VAL A 112 -25.47 22.05 44.12
N LEU A 113 -26.78 22.01 44.29
CA LEU A 113 -27.78 21.97 43.22
C LEU A 113 -28.54 23.30 43.17
N PRO A 114 -28.14 24.26 42.34
CA PRO A 114 -28.90 25.46 42.05
C PRO A 114 -30.26 25.17 41.45
N PHE A 115 -31.19 26.15 41.51
CA PHE A 115 -32.54 26.03 40.98
C PHE A 115 -32.61 25.99 39.44
N ASP A 116 -31.52 26.31 38.75
CA ASP A 116 -31.39 26.22 37.27
C ASP A 116 -31.06 24.80 36.79
N GLY A 117 -30.92 23.84 37.70
CA GLY A 117 -30.61 22.44 37.39
C GLY A 117 -29.15 22.18 37.10
N THR A 118 -28.29 23.18 37.23
CA THR A 118 -26.81 23.01 37.12
C THR A 118 -26.23 22.42 38.41
N THR A 119 -24.96 22.02 38.36
CA THR A 119 -24.20 21.66 39.54
C THR A 119 -23.11 22.70 39.78
N ARG A 120 -22.83 23.05 41.04
CA ARG A 120 -21.71 23.94 41.38
C ARG A 120 -20.89 23.36 42.51
N GLU A 121 -19.58 23.40 42.33
CA GLU A 121 -18.65 23.03 43.37
C GLU A 121 -18.37 24.24 44.25
N VAL A 122 -18.62 24.07 45.55
CA VAL A 122 -18.42 25.12 46.54
C VAL A 122 -17.63 24.63 47.72
N GLU A 123 -16.87 25.52 48.33
CA GLU A 123 -16.29 25.34 49.66
C GLU A 123 -17.21 25.96 50.69
N ALA A 124 -17.70 25.17 51.61
CA ALA A 124 -18.60 25.62 52.69
C ALA A 124 -17.81 25.73 54.01
N LEU A 125 -17.80 26.94 54.57
CA LEU A 125 -17.23 27.22 55.87
C LEU A 125 -18.39 27.50 56.86
N ALA A 126 -18.54 26.67 57.86
CA ALA A 126 -19.62 26.81 58.84
C ALA A 126 -19.03 27.19 60.22
N SER A 127 -19.60 28.20 60.83
CA SER A 127 -19.32 28.65 62.19
C SER A 127 -20.60 28.71 63.03
N TRP A 128 -20.40 28.48 64.32
CA TRP A 128 -21.52 28.61 65.29
C TRP A 128 -21.92 30.09 65.41
N THR A 129 -23.22 30.32 65.56
CA THR A 129 -23.81 31.65 65.86
C THR A 129 -25.11 31.46 66.61
N GLU A 130 -25.70 32.55 67.08
CA GLU A 130 -27.02 32.59 67.64
C GLU A 130 -27.94 33.39 66.71
N TRP A 131 -29.11 32.86 66.45
CA TRP A 131 -30.13 33.51 65.61
C TRP A 131 -31.49 33.50 66.33
N GLU A 132 -32.02 34.69 66.65
CA GLU A 132 -33.27 34.84 67.36
C GLU A 132 -33.32 34.00 68.65
N GLY A 133 -32.21 34.01 69.42
CA GLY A 133 -32.10 33.27 70.69
C GLY A 133 -31.94 31.75 70.55
N LYS A 134 -31.74 31.24 69.34
CA LYS A 134 -31.54 29.80 69.10
C LYS A 134 -30.17 29.52 68.55
N PRO A 135 -29.58 28.40 68.95
CA PRO A 135 -28.31 27.94 68.35
C PRO A 135 -28.42 27.76 66.83
N ALA A 136 -27.57 28.39 66.07
CA ALA A 136 -27.56 28.39 64.63
C ALA A 136 -26.15 28.18 64.06
N HIS A 137 -26.07 27.88 62.78
CA HIS A 137 -24.81 27.86 62.04
C HIS A 137 -24.90 28.86 60.90
N HIS A 138 -23.89 29.70 60.84
CA HIS A 138 -23.61 30.62 59.77
C HIS A 138 -22.69 29.90 58.78
N VAL A 139 -23.10 29.75 57.53
CA VAL A 139 -22.35 29.07 56.48
C VAL A 139 -22.01 30.03 55.37
N ILE A 140 -20.76 30.13 55.05
CA ILE A 140 -20.20 30.90 53.96
C ILE A 140 -19.89 29.93 52.80
N PHE A 141 -20.35 30.25 51.60
CA PHE A 141 -20.09 29.44 50.41
C PHE A 141 -19.17 30.21 49.48
N ARG A 142 -18.01 29.58 49.14
CA ARG A 142 -17.06 30.02 48.15
C ARG A 142 -17.20 29.16 46.88
N ASP A 143 -17.51 29.77 45.77
CA ASP A 143 -17.66 29.10 44.49
C ASP A 143 -16.27 28.77 43.92
N LEU A 144 -15.99 27.48 43.63
CA LEU A 144 -14.72 26.96 43.12
C LEU A 144 -14.78 26.70 41.62
N THR A 145 -15.96 26.82 40.98
CA THR A 145 -16.18 26.41 39.57
C THR A 145 -15.23 27.08 38.61
N THR A 146 -15.11 28.40 38.68
CA THR A 146 -14.22 29.17 37.77
C THR A 146 -12.75 28.86 38.00
N GLN A 147 -12.33 28.72 39.27
CA GLN A 147 -10.95 28.41 39.61
C GLN A 147 -10.56 27.03 39.08
N ARG A 148 -11.39 26.01 39.35
CA ARG A 148 -11.12 24.63 38.88
C ARG A 148 -11.15 24.52 37.38
N ALA A 149 -12.10 25.13 36.68
CA ALA A 149 -12.13 25.16 35.23
C ALA A 149 -10.84 25.77 34.64
N ALA A 150 -10.30 26.82 35.26
CA ALA A 150 -9.01 27.40 34.85
C ALA A 150 -7.83 26.45 35.11
N GLU A 151 -7.80 25.82 36.29
CA GLU A 151 -6.78 24.82 36.62
C GLU A 151 -6.81 23.59 35.70
N GLU A 152 -8.00 23.08 35.41
CA GLU A 152 -8.20 21.96 34.47
C GLU A 152 -7.78 22.35 33.04
N SER A 153 -8.14 23.55 32.59
CA SER A 153 -7.71 24.05 31.28
C SER A 153 -6.19 24.14 31.19
N LEU A 154 -5.52 24.68 32.21
CA LEU A 154 -4.06 24.74 32.26
C LEU A 154 -3.42 23.34 32.29
N ARG A 155 -3.98 22.41 33.07
CA ARG A 155 -3.50 21.02 33.10
C ARG A 155 -3.66 20.34 31.76
N PHE A 156 -4.81 20.56 31.10
CA PHE A 156 -5.06 20.04 29.76
C PHE A 156 -4.06 20.60 28.73
N GLN A 157 -3.82 21.91 28.73
CA GLN A 157 -2.83 22.53 27.86
C GLN A 157 -1.42 21.99 28.10
N ALA A 158 -1.02 21.84 29.36
CA ALA A 158 0.28 21.25 29.71
C ALA A 158 0.37 19.79 29.26
N ALA A 159 -0.71 19.01 29.38
CA ALA A 159 -0.75 17.63 28.93
C ALA A 159 -0.59 17.52 27.42
N LEU A 160 -1.20 18.41 26.62
CA LEU A 160 -1.04 18.45 25.16
C LEU A 160 0.42 18.61 24.75
N VAL A 161 1.17 19.49 25.43
CA VAL A 161 2.59 19.68 25.15
C VAL A 161 3.44 18.50 25.63
N THR A 162 3.09 17.91 26.77
CA THR A 162 3.84 16.80 27.36
C THR A 162 3.69 15.50 26.57
N HIS A 163 2.51 15.24 26.03
CA HIS A 163 2.20 14.01 25.29
C HIS A 163 2.28 14.16 23.76
N ALA A 164 2.71 15.32 23.27
CA ALA A 164 2.97 15.51 21.86
C ALA A 164 4.10 14.58 21.39
N SER A 165 3.94 13.99 20.19
CA SER A 165 4.99 13.16 19.57
C SER A 165 6.11 13.99 18.95
N ASP A 166 5.83 15.24 18.59
CA ASP A 166 6.79 16.16 17.99
C ASP A 166 7.52 16.96 19.07
N ALA A 167 8.77 17.30 18.83
CA ALA A 167 9.51 18.22 19.68
C ALA A 167 8.87 19.61 19.61
N ILE A 168 8.41 20.10 20.76
CA ILE A 168 7.89 21.46 20.96
C ILE A 168 8.91 22.23 21.79
N ILE A 169 9.50 23.23 21.16
CA ILE A 169 10.57 24.05 21.73
C ILE A 169 10.11 25.49 21.76
N ALA A 170 10.06 26.11 22.93
CA ALA A 170 9.86 27.55 23.01
C ALA A 170 11.21 28.24 23.18
N THR A 171 11.39 29.39 22.52
CA THR A 171 12.60 30.20 22.64
C THR A 171 12.25 31.65 22.96
N THR A 172 13.21 32.39 23.48
CA THR A 172 13.15 33.86 23.55
C THR A 172 13.26 34.47 22.15
N LEU A 173 13.05 35.78 22.03
CA LEU A 173 13.28 36.52 20.78
C LEU A 173 14.73 36.44 20.29
N THR A 174 15.69 36.17 21.19
CA THR A 174 17.11 35.97 20.86
C THR A 174 17.46 34.54 20.50
N GLY A 175 16.46 33.63 20.42
CA GLY A 175 16.67 32.22 20.04
C GLY A 175 17.22 31.33 21.17
N VAL A 176 17.14 31.78 22.44
CA VAL A 176 17.52 30.95 23.58
C VAL A 176 16.36 30.07 24.01
N VAL A 177 16.63 28.78 24.24
CA VAL A 177 15.61 27.78 24.62
C VAL A 177 15.04 28.11 26.01
N ALA A 178 13.73 28.34 26.06
CA ALA A 178 12.95 28.62 27.26
C ALA A 178 12.07 27.42 27.69
N SER A 179 11.71 26.54 26.76
CA SER A 179 10.95 25.32 27.03
C SER A 179 11.38 24.19 26.11
N TRP A 180 11.36 22.98 26.62
CA TRP A 180 11.81 21.76 25.96
C TRP A 180 10.92 20.60 26.42
N ASN A 181 10.01 20.10 25.56
CA ASN A 181 9.07 19.06 25.95
C ASN A 181 9.72 17.66 25.98
N PRO A 182 9.07 16.64 26.55
CA PRO A 182 9.60 15.27 26.57
C PRO A 182 9.90 14.67 25.21
N ALA A 183 9.14 15.02 24.16
CA ALA A 183 9.44 14.58 22.80
C ALA A 183 10.76 15.16 22.29
N ALA A 184 11.05 16.42 22.61
CA ALA A 184 12.34 17.01 22.27
C ALA A 184 13.50 16.31 23.01
N GLU A 185 13.31 15.91 24.26
CA GLU A 185 14.29 15.09 24.99
C GLU A 185 14.56 13.76 24.29
N ALA A 186 13.48 13.07 23.87
CA ALA A 186 13.58 11.78 23.20
C ALA A 186 14.21 11.88 21.81
N ILE A 187 13.81 12.86 21.00
CA ILE A 187 14.28 13.04 19.61
C ILE A 187 15.76 13.45 19.61
N TYR A 188 16.15 14.42 20.43
CA TYR A 188 17.53 14.94 20.44
C TYR A 188 18.45 14.24 21.43
N GLY A 189 17.93 13.32 22.28
CA GLY A 189 18.71 12.65 23.31
C GLY A 189 19.28 13.60 24.35
N ARG A 190 18.68 14.79 24.56
CA ARG A 190 19.14 15.84 25.45
C ARG A 190 18.06 16.15 26.48
N PRO A 191 18.31 15.99 27.79
CA PRO A 191 17.32 16.33 28.80
C PRO A 191 17.07 17.85 28.85
N ALA A 192 15.86 18.26 29.24
CA ALA A 192 15.49 19.66 29.34
C ALA A 192 16.46 20.49 30.16
N THR A 193 16.97 19.93 31.26
CA THR A 193 17.96 20.60 32.13
C THR A 193 19.26 20.97 31.42
N ALA A 194 19.60 20.27 30.34
CA ALA A 194 20.81 20.53 29.56
C ALA A 194 20.50 21.35 28.27
N ALA A 195 19.23 21.46 27.87
CA ALA A 195 18.82 22.24 26.71
C ALA A 195 18.40 23.66 27.04
N LEU A 196 17.76 23.84 28.21
CA LEU A 196 17.31 25.15 28.68
C LEU A 196 18.46 26.14 28.81
N GLY A 197 18.29 27.35 28.28
CA GLY A 197 19.29 28.39 28.31
C GLY A 197 20.34 28.32 27.20
N LEU A 198 20.37 27.26 26.39
CA LEU A 198 21.22 27.20 25.19
C LEU A 198 20.59 27.94 24.01
N PRO A 199 21.40 28.44 23.07
CA PRO A 199 20.91 28.81 21.75
C PRO A 199 20.24 27.61 21.08
N ILE A 200 19.09 27.81 20.42
CA ILE A 200 18.33 26.70 19.80
C ILE A 200 19.17 25.89 18.82
N GLY A 201 20.02 26.53 18.02
CA GLY A 201 20.91 25.87 17.08
C GLY A 201 21.90 24.91 17.75
N GLU A 202 22.38 25.24 18.94
CA GLU A 202 23.23 24.34 19.76
C GLU A 202 22.42 23.20 20.37
N ALA A 203 21.21 23.51 20.84
CA ALA A 203 20.33 22.53 21.45
C ALA A 203 19.91 21.43 20.46
N VAL A 204 19.64 21.76 19.20
CA VAL A 204 19.24 20.84 18.13
C VAL A 204 20.40 20.36 17.24
N GLY A 205 21.62 20.83 17.50
CA GLY A 205 22.83 20.44 16.76
C GLY A 205 22.84 20.86 15.29
N ALA A 206 22.20 21.99 14.95
CA ALA A 206 22.15 22.54 13.59
C ALA A 206 21.94 24.05 13.61
N ALA A 207 22.34 24.74 12.57
CA ALA A 207 22.00 26.17 12.42
C ALA A 207 20.49 26.32 12.26
N LEU A 208 19.83 26.92 13.22
CA LEU A 208 18.38 27.15 13.22
C LEU A 208 18.08 28.55 13.74
N ASP A 209 17.50 29.37 12.87
CA ASP A 209 16.94 30.68 13.20
C ASP A 209 15.43 30.63 13.02
N PRO A 210 14.62 30.67 14.10
CA PRO A 210 13.16 30.64 13.98
C PRO A 210 12.59 31.81 13.14
N ALA A 211 13.22 32.98 13.20
CA ALA A 211 12.78 34.13 12.43
C ALA A 211 12.98 33.90 10.93
N ALA A 212 14.12 33.32 10.54
CA ALA A 212 14.38 32.96 9.15
C ALA A 212 13.42 31.87 8.63
N VAL A 213 13.07 30.86 9.47
CA VAL A 213 12.06 29.85 9.12
C VAL A 213 10.71 30.51 8.81
N ILE A 214 10.26 31.43 9.65
CA ILE A 214 9.00 32.16 9.47
C ILE A 214 9.05 32.99 8.17
N ALA A 215 10.14 33.73 7.93
CA ALA A 215 10.31 34.51 6.71
C ALA A 215 10.34 33.65 5.44
N GLY A 216 10.79 32.40 5.52
CA GLY A 216 10.84 31.44 4.44
C GLY A 216 9.53 30.66 4.20
N GLY A 217 8.41 31.06 4.82
CA GLY A 217 7.12 30.38 4.66
C GLY A 217 6.70 29.49 5.84
N GLY A 218 7.45 29.54 6.94
CA GLY A 218 7.08 28.90 8.22
C GLY A 218 7.38 27.40 8.35
N VAL A 219 7.81 26.74 7.27
CA VAL A 219 8.17 25.30 7.29
C VAL A 219 9.44 25.05 6.49
N VAL A 220 10.36 24.28 7.03
CA VAL A 220 11.60 23.87 6.36
C VAL A 220 11.95 22.43 6.72
N HIS A 221 12.60 21.72 5.79
CA HIS A 221 13.22 20.42 6.07
C HIS A 221 14.70 20.65 6.32
N ALA A 222 15.19 20.12 7.42
CA ALA A 222 16.57 20.31 7.86
C ALA A 222 17.17 19.00 8.41
N THR A 223 18.48 18.96 8.45
CA THR A 223 19.20 17.89 9.11
C THR A 223 19.75 18.41 10.42
N HIS A 224 19.32 17.83 11.51
CA HIS A 224 19.77 18.11 12.87
C HIS A 224 20.69 17.01 13.38
N ARG A 225 21.30 17.23 14.54
CA ARG A 225 22.19 16.23 15.17
C ARG A 225 21.77 15.99 16.61
N GLY A 226 21.49 14.72 16.92
CA GLY A 226 21.25 14.28 18.29
C GLY A 226 22.50 14.39 19.19
N ALA A 227 22.31 14.32 20.50
CA ALA A 227 23.40 14.36 21.48
C ALA A 227 24.37 13.16 21.34
N ASP A 228 23.90 12.05 20.82
CA ASP A 228 24.68 10.84 20.48
C ASP A 228 25.45 10.95 19.16
N GLY A 229 25.32 12.07 18.45
CA GLY A 229 25.91 12.30 17.15
C GLY A 229 25.08 11.78 15.96
N SER A 230 23.92 11.16 16.21
CA SER A 230 23.02 10.68 15.16
C SER A 230 22.50 11.84 14.29
N MET A 231 22.34 11.56 12.99
CA MET A 231 21.75 12.51 12.06
C MET A 231 20.23 12.31 12.02
N LEU A 232 19.50 13.38 12.26
CA LEU A 232 18.04 13.44 12.29
C LEU A 232 17.53 14.24 11.10
N VAL A 233 16.65 13.70 10.32
CA VAL A 233 15.93 14.43 9.26
C VAL A 233 14.63 14.94 9.87
N VAL A 234 14.52 16.26 10.03
CA VAL A 234 13.40 16.89 10.72
C VAL A 234 12.66 17.86 9.83
N ARG A 235 11.34 17.86 9.93
CA ARG A 235 10.50 18.93 9.42
C ARG A 235 10.33 19.95 10.55
N VAL A 236 10.85 21.14 10.32
CA VAL A 236 10.82 22.25 11.28
C VAL A 236 9.75 23.23 10.88
N SER A 237 8.88 23.61 11.81
CA SER A 237 7.98 24.74 11.65
C SER A 237 8.15 25.71 12.81
N ALA A 238 8.01 27.00 12.54
CA ALA A 238 8.17 28.04 13.53
C ALA A 238 7.02 29.03 13.47
N SER A 239 6.59 29.52 14.64
CA SER A 239 5.63 30.59 14.79
C SER A 239 6.07 31.57 15.89
N ARG A 240 5.70 32.84 15.72
CA ARG A 240 6.03 33.89 16.67
C ARG A 240 5.00 33.92 17.80
N MET A 241 5.48 34.11 19.01
CA MET A 241 4.71 34.46 20.21
C MET A 241 5.09 35.86 20.67
N ASP A 242 4.36 36.41 21.67
CA ASP A 242 4.62 37.75 22.18
C ASP A 242 6.06 37.89 22.70
N ASP A 243 6.56 36.90 23.43
CA ASP A 243 7.86 36.94 24.08
C ASP A 243 8.93 36.05 23.40
N GLY A 244 8.67 35.50 22.22
CA GLY A 244 9.62 34.60 21.56
C GLY A 244 9.06 33.84 20.36
N TYR A 245 9.53 32.60 20.22
CA TYR A 245 9.11 31.71 19.15
C TYR A 245 8.73 30.35 19.70
N VAL A 246 7.76 29.68 19.05
CA VAL A 246 7.54 28.24 19.19
C VAL A 246 8.05 27.57 17.93
N VAL A 247 8.87 26.55 18.11
CA VAL A 247 9.44 25.73 17.06
C VAL A 247 8.96 24.29 17.28
N LEU A 248 8.35 23.72 16.24
CA LEU A 248 7.99 22.30 16.21
C LEU A 248 8.97 21.58 15.29
N CYS A 249 9.52 20.46 15.79
CA CYS A 249 10.40 19.61 15.02
C CYS A 249 9.82 18.19 14.99
N ALA A 250 9.31 17.78 13.82
CA ALA A 250 8.82 16.43 13.57
C ALA A 250 9.97 15.58 13.03
N ASP A 251 10.33 14.52 13.74
CA ASP A 251 11.36 13.57 13.29
C ASP A 251 10.80 12.70 12.14
N GLN A 252 11.40 12.82 10.97
CA GLN A 252 11.07 12.05 9.76
C GLN A 252 12.18 11.05 9.40
N THR A 253 13.16 10.85 10.28
CA THR A 253 14.35 10.04 10.00
C THR A 253 13.99 8.60 9.63
N ALA A 254 13.09 7.97 10.38
CA ALA A 254 12.65 6.61 10.11
C ALA A 254 11.91 6.50 8.77
N LEU A 255 11.02 7.44 8.48
CA LEU A 255 10.28 7.49 7.22
C LEU A 255 11.24 7.66 6.04
N ARG A 256 12.13 8.65 6.11
CA ARG A 256 13.10 8.92 5.04
C ARG A 256 14.08 7.77 4.81
N ARG A 257 14.52 7.12 5.89
CA ARG A 257 15.35 5.91 5.77
C ARG A 257 14.60 4.76 5.11
N ALA A 258 13.33 4.56 5.44
CA ALA A 258 12.50 3.54 4.83
C ALA A 258 12.27 3.82 3.33
N GLU A 259 11.96 5.07 2.96
CA GLU A 259 11.84 5.50 1.57
C GLU A 259 13.13 5.25 0.79
N GLN A 260 14.29 5.73 1.29
CA GLN A 260 15.58 5.53 0.64
C GLN A 260 15.98 4.06 0.55
N HIS A 261 15.68 3.29 1.59
CA HIS A 261 15.92 1.84 1.57
C HIS A 261 15.08 1.16 0.49
N PHE A 262 13.80 1.50 0.41
CA PHE A 262 12.91 0.99 -0.63
C PHE A 262 13.40 1.38 -2.04
N GLU A 263 13.73 2.65 -2.27
CA GLU A 263 14.29 3.11 -3.55
C GLU A 263 15.57 2.35 -3.91
N THR A 264 16.48 2.15 -2.93
CA THR A 264 17.73 1.41 -3.14
C THR A 264 17.46 -0.04 -3.49
N VAL A 265 16.54 -0.70 -2.79
CA VAL A 265 16.15 -2.10 -3.08
C VAL A 265 15.57 -2.19 -4.48
N VAL A 266 14.60 -1.35 -4.84
CA VAL A 266 13.98 -1.37 -6.17
C VAL A 266 14.98 -1.04 -7.27
N ALA A 267 15.93 -0.11 -7.02
CA ALA A 267 16.97 0.24 -7.97
C ALA A 267 18.01 -0.88 -8.17
N SER A 268 18.24 -1.71 -7.15
CA SER A 268 19.21 -2.82 -7.19
C SER A 268 18.64 -4.12 -7.79
N LEU A 269 17.32 -4.19 -8.00
CA LEU A 269 16.71 -5.35 -8.65
C LEU A 269 17.19 -5.45 -10.10
N ASP A 270 17.50 -6.68 -10.54
CA ASP A 270 17.72 -6.99 -11.95
C ASP A 270 16.40 -7.15 -12.71
N GLU A 271 15.28 -7.25 -12.01
CA GLU A 271 13.94 -7.28 -12.55
C GLU A 271 13.48 -5.85 -12.90
N GLY A 272 12.93 -5.66 -14.10
CA GLY A 272 12.30 -4.42 -14.51
C GLY A 272 11.00 -4.21 -13.73
N VAL A 273 10.87 -3.08 -13.07
CA VAL A 273 9.67 -2.72 -12.32
C VAL A 273 9.15 -1.38 -12.82
N LEU A 274 7.86 -1.31 -13.09
CA LEU A 274 7.17 -0.07 -13.43
C LEU A 274 5.79 -0.02 -12.77
N VAL A 275 5.35 1.18 -12.46
CA VAL A 275 4.02 1.47 -11.90
C VAL A 275 3.24 2.28 -12.93
N ILE A 276 2.04 1.81 -13.23
CA ILE A 276 1.14 2.42 -14.20
C ILE A 276 -0.12 2.88 -13.47
N ALA A 277 -0.45 4.16 -13.60
CA ALA A 277 -1.67 4.75 -13.06
C ALA A 277 -2.93 4.16 -13.70
N ALA A 278 -4.06 4.35 -13.04
CA ALA A 278 -5.36 3.90 -13.55
C ALA A 278 -5.76 4.52 -14.90
N ASP A 279 -5.19 5.67 -15.25
CA ASP A 279 -5.37 6.34 -16.55
C ASP A 279 -4.40 5.84 -17.64
N GLY A 280 -3.49 4.91 -17.29
CA GLY A 280 -2.48 4.35 -18.18
C GLY A 280 -1.16 5.13 -18.25
N ALA A 281 -1.01 6.19 -17.46
CA ALA A 281 0.25 6.91 -17.34
C ALA A 281 1.26 6.13 -16.51
N VAL A 282 2.54 6.16 -16.87
CA VAL A 282 3.59 5.53 -16.05
C VAL A 282 3.99 6.48 -14.93
N GLU A 283 3.76 6.08 -13.68
CA GLU A 283 4.09 6.85 -12.49
C GLU A 283 5.55 6.68 -12.06
N SER A 284 6.07 5.46 -12.20
CA SER A 284 7.40 5.11 -11.72
C SER A 284 8.02 3.98 -12.54
N VAL A 285 9.34 3.98 -12.66
CA VAL A 285 10.11 2.96 -13.36
C VAL A 285 11.49 2.82 -12.70
N ASN A 286 11.95 1.58 -12.51
CA ASN A 286 13.27 1.34 -11.96
C ASN A 286 14.36 1.33 -13.05
N PRO A 287 15.64 1.48 -12.68
CA PRO A 287 16.75 1.48 -13.64
C PRO A 287 16.87 0.20 -14.48
N ALA A 288 16.47 -0.96 -13.93
CA ALA A 288 16.51 -2.22 -14.66
C ALA A 288 15.51 -2.23 -15.83
N ALA A 289 14.28 -1.74 -15.61
CA ALA A 289 13.29 -1.61 -16.67
C ALA A 289 13.79 -0.72 -17.81
N LEU A 290 14.39 0.43 -17.48
CA LEU A 290 14.97 1.32 -18.48
C LEU A 290 16.10 0.64 -19.28
N ARG A 291 17.00 -0.09 -18.60
CA ARG A 291 18.07 -0.84 -19.29
C ARG A 291 17.52 -1.91 -20.21
N MET A 292 16.53 -2.72 -19.75
CA MET A 292 15.93 -3.78 -20.56
C MET A 292 15.22 -3.21 -21.79
N MET A 293 14.53 -2.09 -21.64
CA MET A 293 13.82 -1.41 -22.74
C MET A 293 14.77 -0.58 -23.62
N GLY A 294 16.04 -0.44 -23.24
CA GLY A 294 17.04 0.33 -23.97
C GLY A 294 16.82 1.84 -23.92
N VAL A 295 16.16 2.33 -22.86
CA VAL A 295 15.88 3.76 -22.66
C VAL A 295 17.00 4.38 -21.81
N PRO A 296 17.55 5.56 -22.15
CA PRO A 296 18.57 6.21 -21.35
C PRO A 296 18.08 6.53 -19.93
N THR A 297 18.92 6.28 -18.93
CA THR A 297 18.61 6.54 -17.52
C THR A 297 18.72 8.01 -17.13
N THR A 298 19.35 8.83 -17.95
CA THR A 298 19.54 10.27 -17.71
C THR A 298 18.64 11.09 -18.62
N GLY A 299 17.86 12.02 -18.01
CA GLY A 299 16.99 12.91 -18.76
C GLY A 299 15.64 12.32 -19.16
N PHE A 300 15.21 11.30 -18.44
CA PHE A 300 13.94 10.62 -18.69
C PHE A 300 12.78 11.53 -18.26
N ASP A 301 12.02 12.02 -19.23
CA ASP A 301 10.76 12.74 -18.97
C ASP A 301 9.61 11.72 -19.01
N VAL A 302 8.73 11.76 -18.01
CA VAL A 302 7.53 10.89 -17.89
C VAL A 302 6.68 10.90 -19.17
N LEU A 303 6.73 11.98 -19.95
CA LEU A 303 6.09 12.12 -21.26
C LEU A 303 6.61 11.15 -22.34
N GLU A 304 7.85 10.65 -22.24
CA GLU A 304 8.35 9.64 -23.18
C GLU A 304 7.82 8.24 -22.89
N LEU A 305 7.36 7.98 -21.68
CA LEU A 305 6.71 6.70 -21.30
C LEU A 305 5.32 6.52 -21.92
N ALA A 306 4.62 7.58 -22.28
CA ALA A 306 3.40 7.47 -23.08
C ALA A 306 3.64 6.71 -24.40
N LYS A 307 4.88 6.70 -24.89
CA LYS A 307 5.30 5.90 -26.05
C LYS A 307 5.41 4.39 -25.72
N VAL A 308 5.56 4.01 -24.47
CA VAL A 308 5.61 2.59 -24.06
C VAL A 308 4.28 1.88 -24.38
N ALA A 309 3.16 2.59 -24.26
CA ALA A 309 1.85 2.05 -24.64
C ALA A 309 1.72 1.74 -26.15
N THR A 310 2.61 2.28 -26.99
CA THR A 310 2.63 2.04 -28.45
C THR A 310 3.60 0.93 -28.89
N ILE A 311 4.40 0.39 -27.96
CA ILE A 311 5.39 -0.64 -28.25
C ILE A 311 4.67 -1.92 -28.72
N PRO A 312 5.11 -2.54 -29.83
CA PRO A 312 4.56 -3.82 -30.24
C PRO A 312 4.80 -4.91 -29.21
N VAL A 313 3.73 -5.60 -28.82
CA VAL A 313 3.77 -6.72 -27.86
C VAL A 313 3.29 -7.98 -28.56
N TYR A 314 3.97 -9.08 -28.34
CA TYR A 314 3.70 -10.37 -28.95
C TYR A 314 3.44 -11.42 -27.86
N ASP A 315 2.57 -12.38 -28.17
CA ASP A 315 2.36 -13.55 -27.30
C ASP A 315 3.57 -14.51 -27.35
N ALA A 316 3.54 -15.56 -26.54
CA ALA A 316 4.61 -16.57 -26.48
C ALA A 316 4.87 -17.31 -27.81
N THR A 317 3.91 -17.25 -28.75
CA THR A 317 4.04 -17.85 -30.08
C THR A 317 4.64 -16.89 -31.12
N GLY A 318 4.86 -15.62 -30.73
CA GLY A 318 5.35 -14.56 -31.62
C GLY A 318 4.27 -13.85 -32.43
N ARG A 319 2.98 -14.06 -32.12
CA ARG A 319 1.87 -13.37 -32.75
C ARG A 319 1.71 -11.98 -32.12
N LEU A 320 1.56 -10.96 -32.94
CA LEU A 320 1.32 -9.59 -32.50
C LEU A 320 -0.03 -9.50 -31.76
N LEU A 321 -0.01 -8.97 -30.57
CA LEU A 321 -1.21 -8.69 -29.78
C LEU A 321 -1.84 -7.37 -30.21
N SER A 322 -3.15 -7.36 -30.43
CA SER A 322 -3.94 -6.15 -30.66
C SER A 322 -4.01 -5.29 -29.40
N SER A 323 -4.37 -4.02 -29.52
CA SER A 323 -4.40 -3.07 -28.39
C SER A 323 -5.30 -3.51 -27.24
N ASP A 324 -6.40 -4.23 -27.56
CA ASP A 324 -7.36 -4.78 -26.61
C ASP A 324 -6.89 -6.10 -25.94
N GLN A 325 -5.89 -6.76 -26.52
CA GLN A 325 -5.28 -7.98 -26.00
C GLN A 325 -3.99 -7.74 -25.20
N ARG A 326 -3.54 -6.49 -25.11
CA ARG A 326 -2.33 -6.15 -24.36
C ARG A 326 -2.61 -6.23 -22.86
N PRO A 327 -1.81 -6.98 -22.09
CA PRO A 327 -2.06 -7.23 -20.68
C PRO A 327 -2.21 -5.98 -19.81
N VAL A 328 -1.56 -4.90 -20.22
CA VAL A 328 -1.50 -3.62 -19.49
C VAL A 328 -2.67 -2.69 -19.84
N LEU A 329 -3.31 -2.89 -21.03
CA LEU A 329 -4.41 -2.05 -21.52
C LEU A 329 -5.76 -2.77 -21.48
N GLU A 330 -5.78 -4.08 -21.41
CA GLU A 330 -6.98 -4.82 -21.09
C GLU A 330 -7.39 -4.36 -19.69
N LYS A 331 -8.39 -3.46 -19.62
CA LYS A 331 -8.97 -3.04 -18.36
C LYS A 331 -9.03 -4.26 -17.47
N LEU A 332 -8.31 -4.22 -16.37
CA LEU A 332 -8.10 -5.27 -15.40
C LEU A 332 -9.43 -5.70 -14.75
N THR A 333 -10.43 -5.99 -15.58
CA THR A 333 -11.82 -6.21 -15.21
C THR A 333 -12.12 -7.63 -14.74
N SER A 334 -11.17 -8.54 -14.79
CA SER A 334 -11.45 -9.89 -14.29
C SER A 334 -10.17 -10.68 -14.02
N SER A 335 -9.84 -10.80 -12.75
CA SER A 335 -8.79 -11.61 -12.13
C SER A 335 -7.35 -11.21 -12.45
N PRO A 336 -6.45 -11.15 -11.46
CA PRO A 336 -5.03 -10.97 -11.70
C PRO A 336 -4.56 -12.17 -12.54
N ARG A 337 -4.36 -12.01 -13.83
CA ARG A 337 -3.69 -13.01 -14.66
C ARG A 337 -2.26 -13.10 -14.13
N ARG A 338 -1.98 -14.20 -13.47
CA ARG A 338 -0.61 -14.57 -13.10
C ARG A 338 0.20 -14.66 -14.39
N GLY A 339 1.26 -13.87 -14.45
CA GLY A 339 2.40 -13.87 -15.33
C GLY A 339 2.27 -14.53 -16.70
N GLY A 340 2.83 -13.89 -17.71
CA GLY A 340 2.92 -14.43 -19.05
C GLY A 340 4.27 -14.14 -19.69
N VAL A 341 4.58 -14.89 -20.76
CA VAL A 341 5.73 -14.63 -21.60
C VAL A 341 5.29 -13.78 -22.80
N TYR A 342 5.98 -12.66 -22.99
CA TYR A 342 5.67 -11.71 -24.07
C TYR A 342 6.93 -11.33 -24.83
N GLY A 343 6.80 -11.21 -26.15
CA GLY A 343 7.81 -10.55 -26.97
C GLY A 343 7.54 -9.04 -27.00
N VAL A 344 8.57 -8.23 -26.80
CA VAL A 344 8.49 -6.77 -26.79
C VAL A 344 9.58 -6.23 -27.71
N ASP A 345 9.23 -5.37 -28.67
CA ASP A 345 10.22 -4.72 -29.51
C ASP A 345 10.80 -3.49 -28.77
N ARG A 346 12.11 -3.49 -28.49
CA ARG A 346 12.79 -2.43 -27.75
C ARG A 346 12.71 -1.10 -28.50
N PRO A 347 12.30 0.00 -27.85
CA PRO A 347 12.20 1.31 -28.50
C PRO A 347 13.51 1.84 -29.05
N SER A 348 14.66 1.46 -28.46
CA SER A 348 15.97 2.00 -28.81
C SER A 348 16.53 1.46 -30.13
N ASP A 349 16.33 0.19 -30.43
CA ASP A 349 16.99 -0.52 -31.53
C ASP A 349 16.03 -1.42 -32.36
N GLY A 350 14.74 -1.48 -31.96
CA GLY A 350 13.74 -2.33 -32.61
C GLY A 350 13.96 -3.84 -32.39
N ARG A 351 14.98 -4.22 -31.58
CA ARG A 351 15.26 -5.63 -31.31
C ARG A 351 14.19 -6.21 -30.41
N ARG A 352 13.70 -7.40 -30.74
CA ARG A 352 12.78 -8.13 -29.89
C ARG A 352 13.48 -8.75 -28.70
N ILE A 353 12.95 -8.47 -27.51
CA ILE A 353 13.29 -9.17 -26.28
C ILE A 353 12.08 -9.98 -25.81
N TRP A 354 12.34 -11.08 -25.13
CA TRP A 354 11.30 -11.89 -24.50
C TRP A 354 11.31 -11.62 -23.02
N VAL A 355 10.17 -11.25 -22.47
CA VAL A 355 10.02 -10.94 -21.06
C VAL A 355 9.01 -11.86 -20.39
N SER A 356 9.32 -12.31 -19.19
CA SER A 356 8.36 -12.91 -18.28
C SER A 356 7.81 -11.77 -17.42
N ALA A 357 6.53 -11.44 -17.56
CA ALA A 357 5.92 -10.30 -16.90
C ALA A 357 4.82 -10.74 -15.94
N ASN A 358 4.77 -10.10 -14.77
CA ASN A 358 3.72 -10.21 -13.77
C ASN A 358 3.14 -8.84 -13.49
N TRP A 359 1.88 -8.76 -13.06
CA TRP A 359 1.25 -7.52 -12.63
C TRP A 359 0.30 -7.74 -11.46
N SER A 360 0.21 -6.73 -10.62
CA SER A 360 -0.68 -6.69 -9.47
C SER A 360 -1.18 -5.27 -9.22
N TYR A 361 -2.39 -5.16 -8.67
CA TYR A 361 -2.87 -3.87 -8.16
C TYR A 361 -2.10 -3.47 -6.91
N LEU A 362 -1.76 -2.19 -6.78
CA LEU A 362 -1.20 -1.64 -5.54
C LEU A 362 -2.27 -1.58 -4.44
N ASP A 363 -3.52 -1.29 -4.83
CA ASP A 363 -4.68 -1.38 -3.95
C ASP A 363 -5.69 -2.39 -4.50
N PRO A 364 -5.66 -3.65 -4.04
CA PRO A 364 -6.60 -4.68 -4.47
C PRO A 364 -8.05 -4.42 -4.03
N ALA A 365 -8.28 -3.52 -3.06
CA ALA A 365 -9.63 -3.20 -2.57
C ALA A 365 -10.39 -2.25 -3.53
N GLU A 366 -9.65 -1.39 -4.26
CA GLU A 366 -10.21 -0.48 -5.24
C GLU A 366 -9.52 -0.63 -6.63
N PRO A 367 -9.70 -1.76 -7.34
CA PRO A 367 -8.96 -2.07 -8.56
C PRO A 367 -9.14 -1.03 -9.69
N GLU A 368 -10.33 -0.43 -9.79
CA GLU A 368 -10.64 0.54 -10.86
C GLU A 368 -9.88 1.87 -10.73
N ARG A 369 -9.41 2.18 -9.51
CA ARG A 369 -8.67 3.40 -9.18
C ARG A 369 -7.20 3.14 -8.85
N SER A 370 -6.86 1.87 -8.69
CA SER A 370 -5.53 1.47 -8.29
C SER A 370 -4.53 1.60 -9.42
N SER A 371 -3.33 2.05 -9.10
CA SER A 371 -2.17 1.87 -9.97
C SER A 371 -1.77 0.40 -10.02
N VAL A 372 -1.17 -0.01 -11.12
CA VAL A 372 -0.73 -1.37 -11.39
C VAL A 372 0.78 -1.45 -11.32
N LEU A 373 1.26 -2.32 -10.48
CA LEU A 373 2.67 -2.72 -10.45
C LEU A 373 2.89 -3.78 -11.52
N VAL A 374 3.81 -3.53 -12.44
CA VAL A 374 4.27 -4.49 -13.44
C VAL A 374 5.73 -4.82 -13.15
N SER A 375 6.02 -6.10 -12.97
CA SER A 375 7.38 -6.59 -12.89
C SER A 375 7.69 -7.52 -14.07
N PHE A 376 8.89 -7.45 -14.61
CA PHE A 376 9.28 -8.27 -15.75
C PHE A 376 10.78 -8.56 -15.76
N THR A 377 11.11 -9.78 -16.20
CA THR A 377 12.48 -10.27 -16.34
C THR A 377 12.79 -10.55 -17.81
N ASP A 378 13.94 -10.14 -18.30
CA ASP A 378 14.41 -10.52 -19.63
C ASP A 378 14.79 -12.00 -19.64
N ILE A 379 14.04 -12.79 -20.40
CA ILE A 379 14.26 -14.22 -20.59
C ILE A 379 14.69 -14.54 -22.03
N THR A 380 15.16 -13.54 -22.78
CA THR A 380 15.47 -13.69 -24.21
C THR A 380 16.44 -14.83 -24.48
N GLU A 381 17.50 -14.92 -23.70
CA GLU A 381 18.48 -16.01 -23.85
C GLU A 381 17.86 -17.37 -23.52
N GLN A 382 17.10 -17.44 -22.42
CA GLN A 382 16.41 -18.67 -21.99
C GLN A 382 15.34 -19.09 -23.03
N HIS A 383 14.53 -18.15 -23.51
CA HIS A 383 13.54 -18.41 -24.54
C HIS A 383 14.18 -18.93 -25.82
N ASN A 384 15.23 -18.25 -26.32
CA ASN A 384 15.94 -18.66 -27.53
C ASN A 384 16.63 -20.04 -27.35
N ALA A 385 17.21 -20.30 -26.19
CA ALA A 385 17.78 -21.60 -25.86
C ALA A 385 16.72 -22.71 -25.88
N HIS A 386 15.56 -22.44 -25.29
CA HIS A 386 14.42 -23.36 -25.28
C HIS A 386 13.90 -23.63 -26.71
N GLN A 387 13.75 -22.60 -27.52
CA GLN A 387 13.36 -22.75 -28.93
C GLN A 387 14.40 -23.57 -29.72
N ARG A 388 15.70 -23.34 -29.50
CA ARG A 388 16.75 -24.16 -30.10
C ARG A 388 16.65 -25.63 -29.69
N LEU A 389 16.42 -25.89 -28.40
CA LEU A 389 16.25 -27.25 -27.91
C LEU A 389 15.02 -27.95 -28.53
N ILE A 390 13.89 -27.27 -28.64
CA ILE A 390 12.70 -27.79 -29.33
C ILE A 390 13.05 -28.07 -30.80
N TYR A 391 13.72 -27.14 -31.47
CA TYR A 391 14.12 -27.35 -32.87
C TYR A 391 15.07 -28.55 -33.01
N GLN A 392 16.09 -28.69 -32.17
CA GLN A 392 16.99 -29.82 -32.14
C GLN A 392 16.29 -31.15 -31.81
N ALA A 393 15.31 -31.12 -30.93
CA ALA A 393 14.53 -32.31 -30.60
C ALA A 393 13.62 -32.77 -31.73
N THR A 394 13.25 -31.87 -32.66
CA THR A 394 12.27 -32.12 -33.73
C THR A 394 12.86 -32.10 -35.14
N HIS A 395 14.08 -31.57 -35.35
CA HIS A 395 14.68 -31.42 -36.65
C HIS A 395 16.09 -32.01 -36.70
N ASP A 396 16.50 -32.48 -37.88
CA ASP A 396 17.85 -32.87 -38.20
C ASP A 396 18.71 -31.63 -38.47
N LEU A 397 19.85 -31.52 -37.79
CA LEU A 397 20.70 -30.31 -37.85
C LEU A 397 21.43 -30.14 -39.18
N VAL A 398 21.65 -31.22 -39.97
CA VAL A 398 22.34 -31.15 -41.26
C VAL A 398 21.38 -30.64 -42.35
N THR A 399 20.19 -31.22 -42.39
CA THR A 399 19.25 -30.95 -43.50
C THR A 399 18.16 -29.92 -43.14
N GLY A 400 17.95 -29.64 -41.83
CA GLY A 400 16.84 -28.80 -41.37
C GLY A 400 15.45 -29.44 -41.51
N LEU A 401 15.36 -30.70 -41.91
CA LEU A 401 14.14 -31.45 -42.03
C LEU A 401 13.66 -32.00 -40.66
N PRO A 402 12.38 -32.33 -40.50
CA PRO A 402 11.86 -33.12 -39.40
C PRO A 402 12.75 -34.37 -39.14
N ASN A 403 13.14 -34.58 -37.89
CA ASN A 403 13.89 -35.76 -37.50
C ASN A 403 12.99 -36.99 -37.26
N ARG A 404 13.57 -38.14 -36.93
CA ARG A 404 12.84 -39.38 -36.69
C ARG A 404 11.72 -39.22 -35.64
N ALA A 405 12.00 -38.53 -34.52
CA ALA A 405 11.04 -38.33 -33.45
C ALA A 405 9.82 -37.52 -33.93
N HIS A 406 10.09 -36.46 -34.69
CA HIS A 406 9.03 -35.62 -35.24
C HIS A 406 8.22 -36.34 -36.33
N ILE A 407 8.84 -37.12 -37.22
CA ILE A 407 8.13 -37.95 -38.21
C ILE A 407 7.18 -38.94 -37.52
N ILE A 408 7.62 -39.64 -36.47
CA ILE A 408 6.78 -40.56 -35.71
C ILE A 408 5.58 -39.81 -35.08
N ALA A 409 5.82 -38.62 -34.50
CA ALA A 409 4.75 -37.80 -33.94
C ALA A 409 3.74 -37.39 -35.01
N LEU A 410 4.19 -36.91 -36.18
CA LEU A 410 3.31 -36.52 -37.30
C LEU A 410 2.49 -37.69 -37.83
N ILE A 411 3.06 -38.89 -37.95
CA ILE A 411 2.31 -40.09 -38.33
C ILE A 411 1.26 -40.40 -37.27
N THR A 412 1.65 -40.36 -35.98
CA THR A 412 0.73 -40.65 -34.88
C THR A 412 -0.45 -39.68 -34.86
N ASP A 413 -0.17 -38.38 -34.95
CA ASP A 413 -1.24 -37.35 -35.01
C ASP A 413 -2.16 -37.53 -36.21
N ALA A 414 -1.59 -37.90 -37.38
CA ALA A 414 -2.38 -38.07 -38.62
C ALA A 414 -3.27 -39.31 -38.59
N ILE A 415 -2.85 -40.43 -37.94
CA ILE A 415 -3.68 -41.66 -37.85
C ILE A 415 -4.67 -41.62 -36.68
N THR A 416 -4.43 -40.75 -35.66
CA THR A 416 -5.34 -40.60 -34.52
C THR A 416 -6.36 -39.47 -34.72
N ALA A 417 -6.20 -38.65 -35.74
CA ALA A 417 -7.14 -37.57 -36.06
C ALA A 417 -8.49 -38.14 -36.54
N ASP A 418 -9.59 -37.45 -36.21
CA ASP A 418 -10.95 -37.82 -36.68
C ASP A 418 -11.09 -37.83 -38.21
N GLU A 419 -10.27 -37.00 -38.87
CA GLU A 419 -10.17 -36.96 -40.33
C GLU A 419 -8.94 -37.72 -40.80
N HIS A 420 -9.09 -38.56 -41.80
CA HIS A 420 -7.98 -39.27 -42.43
C HIS A 420 -7.04 -38.28 -43.14
N ARG A 421 -5.86 -38.04 -42.60
CA ARG A 421 -4.90 -37.03 -43.08
C ARG A 421 -3.67 -37.60 -43.75
N LEU A 422 -3.37 -38.89 -43.57
CA LEU A 422 -2.18 -39.54 -44.11
C LEU A 422 -2.55 -40.60 -45.14
N GLY A 423 -2.14 -40.45 -46.37
CA GLY A 423 -2.44 -41.36 -47.47
C GLY A 423 -1.37 -42.38 -47.75
N ALA A 424 -0.08 -42.00 -47.62
CA ALA A 424 1.03 -42.93 -47.79
C ALA A 424 2.28 -42.49 -47.02
N VAL A 425 3.13 -43.46 -46.69
CA VAL A 425 4.45 -43.26 -46.09
C VAL A 425 5.51 -43.85 -47.06
N LEU A 426 6.47 -43.06 -47.41
CA LEU A 426 7.60 -43.46 -48.27
C LEU A 426 8.87 -43.49 -47.41
N PHE A 427 9.59 -44.60 -47.40
CA PHE A 427 10.92 -44.72 -46.81
C PHE A 427 11.94 -44.66 -47.93
N ILE A 428 12.92 -43.80 -47.86
CA ILE A 428 13.85 -43.45 -48.94
C ILE A 428 15.27 -43.60 -48.43
N ASP A 429 16.08 -44.45 -49.09
CA ASP A 429 17.51 -44.66 -48.77
C ASP A 429 18.35 -44.24 -49.97
N MET A 430 19.37 -43.45 -49.73
CA MET A 430 20.26 -42.97 -50.78
C MET A 430 21.30 -44.06 -51.13
N ASP A 431 21.24 -44.57 -52.34
CA ASP A 431 22.14 -45.65 -52.76
C ASP A 431 23.61 -45.18 -52.79
N LYS A 432 24.48 -46.02 -52.23
CA LYS A 432 25.93 -45.79 -52.21
C LYS A 432 26.41 -44.49 -51.56
N PHE A 433 25.63 -43.86 -50.70
CA PHE A 433 25.99 -42.61 -50.02
C PHE A 433 27.29 -42.77 -49.19
N LYS A 434 27.52 -43.93 -48.57
CA LYS A 434 28.75 -44.22 -47.89
C LYS A 434 29.97 -44.07 -48.81
N SER A 435 29.88 -44.47 -50.09
CA SER A 435 30.97 -44.32 -51.04
C SER A 435 31.26 -42.85 -51.35
N VAL A 436 30.24 -41.97 -51.27
CA VAL A 436 30.43 -40.53 -51.40
C VAL A 436 31.25 -39.98 -50.24
N ASN A 437 30.87 -40.37 -49.02
CA ASN A 437 31.61 -39.96 -47.80
C ASN A 437 33.05 -40.50 -47.80
N ASP A 438 33.26 -41.76 -48.18
CA ASP A 438 34.59 -42.37 -48.22
C ASP A 438 35.48 -41.74 -49.29
N ALA A 439 34.92 -41.29 -50.42
CA ALA A 439 35.68 -40.69 -51.52
C ALA A 439 35.91 -39.18 -51.37
N LEU A 440 34.91 -38.42 -50.86
CA LEU A 440 34.92 -36.95 -50.87
C LEU A 440 34.90 -36.30 -49.47
N GLY A 441 34.81 -37.13 -48.43
CA GLY A 441 34.76 -36.67 -47.02
C GLY A 441 33.37 -36.32 -46.54
N HIS A 442 33.19 -36.28 -45.20
CA HIS A 442 31.89 -36.06 -44.54
C HIS A 442 31.30 -34.68 -44.85
N HIS A 443 32.09 -33.64 -45.02
CA HIS A 443 31.58 -32.30 -45.36
C HIS A 443 30.84 -32.28 -46.71
N VAL A 444 31.44 -32.97 -47.69
CA VAL A 444 30.79 -33.14 -49.01
C VAL A 444 29.53 -33.97 -48.89
N GLY A 445 29.58 -35.04 -48.07
CA GLY A 445 28.39 -35.83 -47.75
C GLY A 445 27.24 -35.01 -47.12
N ASP A 446 27.56 -34.14 -46.18
CA ASP A 446 26.56 -33.24 -45.59
C ASP A 446 25.93 -32.29 -46.63
N THR A 447 26.75 -31.75 -47.54
CA THR A 447 26.26 -30.91 -48.65
C THR A 447 25.34 -31.73 -49.58
N VAL A 448 25.73 -32.97 -49.88
CA VAL A 448 24.90 -33.90 -50.69
C VAL A 448 23.55 -34.19 -50.01
N LEU A 449 23.54 -34.42 -48.68
CA LEU A 449 22.33 -34.60 -47.90
C LEU A 449 21.42 -33.38 -47.92
N GLN A 450 22.00 -32.17 -47.81
CA GLN A 450 21.27 -30.90 -47.90
C GLN A 450 20.59 -30.72 -49.28
N ILE A 451 21.35 -31.03 -50.34
CA ILE A 451 20.82 -30.97 -51.72
C ILE A 451 19.70 -32.01 -51.94
N ALA A 452 19.91 -33.25 -51.46
CA ALA A 452 18.87 -34.28 -51.50
C ALA A 452 17.60 -33.85 -50.75
N ALA A 453 17.74 -33.32 -49.55
CA ALA A 453 16.62 -32.78 -48.75
C ALA A 453 15.85 -31.71 -49.50
N GLN A 454 16.53 -30.75 -50.15
CA GLN A 454 15.90 -29.71 -50.94
C GLN A 454 15.16 -30.27 -52.18
N ARG A 455 15.75 -31.23 -52.85
CA ARG A 455 15.15 -31.90 -54.03
C ARG A 455 13.92 -32.70 -53.65
N LEU A 456 14.00 -33.48 -52.57
CA LEU A 456 12.85 -34.22 -52.04
C LEU A 456 11.71 -33.27 -51.68
N ARG A 457 12.02 -32.15 -50.97
CA ARG A 457 11.02 -31.15 -50.59
C ARG A 457 10.34 -30.49 -51.81
N ARG A 458 11.11 -30.17 -52.87
CA ARG A 458 10.57 -29.62 -54.13
C ARG A 458 9.71 -30.61 -54.91
N GLY A 459 10.02 -31.93 -54.76
CA GLY A 459 9.24 -33.00 -55.41
C GLY A 459 7.89 -33.28 -54.71
N LEU A 460 7.61 -32.68 -53.55
CA LEU A 460 6.42 -32.88 -52.75
C LEU A 460 5.49 -31.69 -52.80
N ARG A 461 4.20 -31.91 -52.50
CA ARG A 461 3.17 -30.86 -52.36
C ARG A 461 3.36 -30.09 -51.05
N LEU A 462 2.63 -28.98 -50.90
CA LEU A 462 2.71 -28.14 -49.68
C LEU A 462 2.28 -28.89 -48.41
N ASP A 463 1.28 -29.77 -48.53
CA ASP A 463 0.72 -30.55 -47.43
C ASP A 463 1.49 -31.84 -47.14
N ASP A 464 2.41 -32.22 -48.01
CA ASP A 464 3.30 -33.36 -47.80
C ASP A 464 4.49 -32.94 -46.93
N VAL A 465 4.99 -33.89 -46.13
CA VAL A 465 6.14 -33.66 -45.23
C VAL A 465 7.27 -34.60 -45.62
N VAL A 466 8.51 -34.10 -45.64
CA VAL A 466 9.72 -34.95 -45.69
C VAL A 466 10.56 -34.73 -44.46
N GLY A 467 11.12 -35.82 -43.91
CA GLY A 467 12.05 -35.81 -42.76
C GLY A 467 13.25 -36.71 -43.01
N ARG A 468 14.30 -36.50 -42.21
CA ARG A 468 15.48 -37.39 -42.23
C ARG A 468 15.48 -38.21 -40.93
N VAL A 469 15.51 -39.54 -41.06
CA VAL A 469 15.34 -40.45 -39.91
C VAL A 469 16.70 -41.04 -39.43
N GLY A 470 17.74 -40.93 -40.22
CA GLY A 470 19.10 -41.39 -39.87
C GLY A 470 20.01 -41.42 -41.10
N GLY A 471 21.30 -41.27 -40.92
CA GLY A 471 22.31 -41.44 -41.98
C GLY A 471 21.91 -40.84 -43.34
N ASP A 472 21.67 -41.72 -44.29
CA ASP A 472 21.23 -41.46 -45.67
C ASP A 472 19.70 -41.76 -45.89
N GLU A 473 18.95 -41.95 -44.81
CA GLU A 473 17.53 -42.35 -44.82
C GLU A 473 16.60 -41.15 -44.65
N PHE A 474 15.64 -41.02 -45.56
CA PHE A 474 14.57 -40.02 -45.53
C PHE A 474 13.20 -40.68 -45.49
N VAL A 475 12.23 -39.98 -44.97
CA VAL A 475 10.82 -40.40 -44.95
C VAL A 475 9.94 -39.29 -45.50
N ALA A 476 9.10 -39.63 -46.47
CA ALA A 476 8.07 -38.70 -46.95
C ALA A 476 6.69 -39.18 -46.50
N LEU A 477 5.89 -38.24 -45.98
CA LEU A 477 4.48 -38.43 -45.59
C LEU A 477 3.62 -37.74 -46.64
N LEU A 478 2.79 -38.50 -47.32
CA LEU A 478 1.89 -37.96 -48.36
C LEU A 478 0.48 -37.76 -47.75
N ALA A 479 -0.02 -36.55 -47.88
CA ALA A 479 -1.35 -36.17 -47.34
C ALA A 479 -2.49 -36.89 -48.06
N ALA A 480 -3.51 -37.29 -47.30
CA ALA A 480 -4.76 -37.84 -47.85
C ALA A 480 -5.71 -36.71 -48.30
N PRO A 481 -6.61 -36.96 -49.29
CA PRO A 481 -6.73 -38.19 -50.06
C PRO A 481 -5.71 -38.28 -51.16
N ILE A 482 -5.19 -39.49 -51.44
CA ILE A 482 -4.24 -39.75 -52.51
C ILE A 482 -4.56 -41.09 -53.17
N ALA A 483 -4.58 -41.12 -54.50
CA ALA A 483 -4.76 -42.36 -55.26
C ALA A 483 -3.42 -43.08 -55.47
N ARG A 484 -3.44 -44.39 -55.69
CA ARG A 484 -2.23 -45.19 -55.92
C ARG A 484 -1.41 -44.66 -57.13
N THR A 485 -2.06 -44.26 -58.19
CA THR A 485 -1.44 -43.66 -59.36
C THR A 485 -0.70 -42.37 -59.03
N ASP A 486 -1.28 -41.54 -58.12
CA ASP A 486 -0.66 -40.29 -57.72
C ASP A 486 0.58 -40.56 -56.84
N VAL A 487 0.56 -41.61 -56.02
CA VAL A 487 1.73 -42.05 -55.26
C VAL A 487 2.85 -42.48 -56.18
N GLU A 488 2.54 -43.25 -57.25
CA GLU A 488 3.51 -43.67 -58.27
C GLU A 488 4.13 -42.45 -59.01
N ASP A 489 3.31 -41.45 -59.33
CA ASP A 489 3.75 -40.19 -59.93
C ASP A 489 4.68 -39.39 -58.98
N VAL A 490 4.38 -39.33 -57.68
CA VAL A 490 5.25 -38.72 -56.66
C VAL A 490 6.56 -39.46 -56.60
N VAL A 491 6.56 -40.79 -56.52
CA VAL A 491 7.77 -41.60 -56.42
C VAL A 491 8.65 -41.38 -57.67
N ASN A 492 8.08 -41.43 -58.89
CA ASN A 492 8.81 -41.17 -60.11
C ASN A 492 9.42 -39.77 -60.16
N ARG A 493 8.69 -38.75 -59.67
CA ARG A 493 9.18 -37.38 -59.57
C ARG A 493 10.35 -37.27 -58.56
N LEU A 494 10.30 -37.96 -57.42
CA LEU A 494 11.36 -37.97 -56.42
C LEU A 494 12.61 -38.64 -56.98
N HIS A 495 12.49 -39.78 -57.71
CA HIS A 495 13.61 -40.40 -58.38
C HIS A 495 14.29 -39.46 -59.39
N ALA A 496 13.49 -38.87 -60.27
CA ALA A 496 14.02 -37.94 -61.26
C ALA A 496 14.75 -36.74 -60.62
N ALA A 497 14.21 -36.20 -59.51
CA ALA A 497 14.84 -35.09 -58.81
C ALA A 497 16.16 -35.47 -58.13
N LEU A 498 16.26 -36.70 -57.60
CA LEU A 498 17.50 -37.17 -56.97
C LEU A 498 18.60 -37.50 -57.98
N GLU A 499 18.21 -38.04 -59.15
CA GLU A 499 19.15 -38.39 -60.24
C GLU A 499 19.77 -37.16 -60.93
N GLU A 500 19.25 -35.96 -60.73
CA GLU A 500 19.87 -34.74 -61.24
C GLU A 500 21.33 -34.66 -60.78
N PRO A 501 22.30 -34.28 -61.64
CA PRO A 501 23.70 -34.14 -61.26
C PRO A 501 23.85 -33.13 -60.10
N ILE A 502 24.67 -33.48 -59.09
CA ILE A 502 25.06 -32.59 -58.01
C ILE A 502 26.41 -31.98 -58.36
N VAL A 503 26.47 -30.66 -58.47
CA VAL A 503 27.68 -29.89 -58.67
C VAL A 503 28.18 -29.46 -57.28
N ILE A 504 29.37 -29.86 -56.93
CA ILE A 504 30.03 -29.51 -55.69
C ILE A 504 31.13 -28.50 -56.00
N GLU A 505 31.01 -27.28 -55.50
CA GLU A 505 32.03 -26.23 -55.64
C GLU A 505 33.03 -26.40 -54.50
N ASP A 506 34.31 -26.63 -54.83
CA ASP A 506 35.40 -26.63 -53.83
C ASP A 506 35.95 -25.20 -53.67
N GLU A 507 35.93 -24.66 -52.45
CA GLU A 507 36.43 -23.30 -52.13
C GLU A 507 37.97 -23.15 -52.33
N SER A 508 38.68 -24.23 -52.53
CA SER A 508 40.15 -24.20 -52.76
C SER A 508 40.53 -24.34 -54.23
N ASP A 509 40.48 -23.19 -54.91
CA ASP A 509 41.17 -22.92 -56.21
C ASP A 509 41.28 -24.07 -57.20
N CYS A 510 40.48 -24.02 -58.25
CA CYS A 510 40.41 -24.87 -59.44
C CYS A 510 39.20 -25.79 -59.47
N ILE A 511 38.29 -25.38 -60.34
CA ILE A 511 37.15 -26.08 -60.88
C ILE A 511 37.35 -27.61 -60.93
N ARG A 512 36.98 -28.34 -59.91
CA ARG A 512 36.63 -29.74 -59.98
C ARG A 512 35.11 -29.86 -59.91
N THR A 513 34.49 -29.91 -61.07
CA THR A 513 33.07 -30.21 -61.19
C THR A 513 32.93 -31.74 -61.10
N ASP A 514 33.03 -32.29 -59.93
CA ASP A 514 32.68 -33.71 -59.71
C ASP A 514 31.14 -33.78 -59.69
N CYS A 515 30.56 -34.17 -60.83
CA CYS A 515 29.12 -34.45 -60.95
C CYS A 515 28.82 -35.79 -60.30
N THR A 516 28.37 -35.78 -59.06
CA THR A 516 27.86 -36.99 -58.40
C THR A 516 26.37 -37.16 -58.73
N ARG A 517 25.98 -38.33 -59.20
CA ARG A 517 24.59 -38.72 -59.33
C ARG A 517 24.22 -39.63 -58.17
N ILE A 518 23.07 -39.37 -57.57
CA ILE A 518 22.56 -40.17 -56.45
C ILE A 518 21.29 -40.82 -56.93
N SER A 519 21.19 -42.13 -56.75
CA SER A 519 19.95 -42.87 -56.84
C SER A 519 19.41 -43.13 -55.44
N ALA A 520 18.17 -43.49 -55.33
CA ALA A 520 17.57 -43.89 -54.06
C ALA A 520 16.70 -45.15 -54.27
N SER A 521 16.61 -45.94 -53.21
CA SER A 521 15.66 -47.05 -53.11
C SER A 521 14.48 -46.57 -52.27
N ILE A 522 13.24 -46.75 -52.76
CA ILE A 522 12.03 -46.22 -52.13
C ILE A 522 11.09 -47.38 -51.78
N GLY A 523 10.72 -47.48 -50.49
CA GLY A 523 9.67 -48.37 -49.98
C GLY A 523 8.36 -47.59 -49.72
N VAL A 524 7.26 -48.10 -50.17
CA VAL A 524 5.93 -47.44 -50.10
C VAL A 524 4.99 -48.21 -49.23
N VAL A 525 4.33 -47.54 -48.28
CA VAL A 525 3.22 -48.05 -47.50
C VAL A 525 2.00 -47.15 -47.70
N THR A 526 0.91 -47.70 -48.18
CA THR A 526 -0.37 -46.98 -48.25
C THR A 526 -1.07 -47.06 -46.90
N VAL A 527 -1.51 -45.93 -46.38
CA VAL A 527 -2.28 -45.83 -45.13
C VAL A 527 -3.77 -45.72 -45.43
N ARG A 528 -4.60 -46.47 -44.73
CA ARG A 528 -6.05 -46.51 -44.96
C ARG A 528 -6.78 -45.70 -43.87
N PRO A 529 -8.03 -45.29 -44.13
CA PRO A 529 -8.84 -44.63 -43.11
C PRO A 529 -9.10 -45.48 -41.85
N ASP A 530 -9.05 -46.80 -41.99
CA ASP A 530 -9.26 -47.80 -40.91
C ASP A 530 -7.94 -48.40 -40.41
N GLU A 531 -6.85 -47.65 -40.50
CA GLU A 531 -5.51 -48.08 -40.15
C GLU A 531 -5.42 -48.51 -38.66
N GLN A 532 -4.96 -49.75 -38.44
CA GLN A 532 -4.82 -50.30 -37.07
C GLN A 532 -3.35 -50.31 -36.59
N ARG A 533 -2.41 -50.14 -37.52
CA ARG A 533 -0.98 -50.10 -37.18
C ARG A 533 -0.61 -48.79 -36.53
N GLY A 534 0.26 -48.86 -35.52
CA GLY A 534 0.87 -47.69 -34.95
C GLY A 534 1.92 -47.04 -35.86
N ALA A 535 2.28 -45.81 -35.59
CA ALA A 535 3.26 -45.04 -36.41
C ALA A 535 4.60 -45.78 -36.58
N VAL A 536 5.10 -46.45 -35.53
CA VAL A 536 6.36 -47.18 -35.58
C VAL A 536 6.24 -48.42 -36.48
N GLU A 537 5.07 -49.09 -36.51
CA GLU A 537 4.83 -50.24 -37.35
C GLU A 537 4.73 -49.85 -38.82
N ILE A 538 4.02 -48.76 -39.14
CA ILE A 538 3.94 -48.21 -40.50
C ILE A 538 5.31 -47.85 -41.03
N LEU A 539 6.15 -47.22 -40.19
CA LEU A 539 7.51 -46.81 -40.57
C LEU A 539 8.40 -48.02 -40.79
N ARG A 540 8.30 -49.06 -39.94
CA ARG A 540 9.00 -50.33 -40.12
C ARG A 540 8.60 -51.04 -41.40
N ASP A 541 7.30 -51.06 -41.71
CA ASP A 541 6.80 -51.70 -42.92
C ASP A 541 7.29 -50.97 -44.22
N ALA A 542 7.40 -49.66 -44.15
CA ALA A 542 7.97 -48.86 -45.22
C ALA A 542 9.49 -49.11 -45.42
N ASP A 543 10.23 -49.25 -44.30
CA ASP A 543 11.64 -49.64 -44.30
C ASP A 543 11.84 -51.02 -44.91
N LEU A 544 11.02 -52.03 -44.53
CA LEU A 544 11.07 -53.35 -45.11
C LEU A 544 10.82 -53.36 -46.62
N ALA A 545 9.85 -52.54 -47.09
CA ALA A 545 9.60 -52.39 -48.51
C ALA A 545 10.80 -51.73 -49.25
N MET A 546 11.43 -50.75 -48.66
CA MET A 546 12.63 -50.09 -49.18
C MET A 546 13.79 -51.09 -49.25
N TYR A 547 14.00 -51.88 -48.21
CA TYR A 547 15.04 -52.91 -48.21
C TYR A 547 14.83 -53.95 -49.30
N GLN A 548 13.57 -54.32 -49.61
CA GLN A 548 13.26 -55.19 -50.71
C GLN A 548 13.59 -54.56 -52.04
N ALA A 549 13.22 -53.28 -52.29
CA ALA A 549 13.59 -52.54 -53.46
C ALA A 549 15.11 -52.58 -53.69
N LYS A 550 15.90 -52.31 -52.65
CA LYS A 550 17.36 -52.30 -52.64
C LYS A 550 17.99 -53.63 -52.99
N THR A 551 17.41 -54.73 -52.45
CA THR A 551 17.96 -56.10 -52.67
C THR A 551 17.56 -56.72 -53.97
N THR A 552 16.39 -56.38 -54.54
CA THR A 552 15.93 -56.87 -55.83
C THR A 552 16.45 -56.02 -57.02
N GLY A 553 17.13 -54.88 -56.73
CA GLY A 553 17.58 -53.97 -57.76
C GLY A 553 16.45 -53.16 -58.38
N GLN A 554 15.28 -53.13 -57.81
CA GLN A 554 14.17 -52.31 -58.19
C GLN A 554 14.28 -50.92 -57.53
N ALA A 555 13.98 -49.85 -58.26
CA ALA A 555 14.01 -48.50 -57.66
C ALA A 555 12.91 -48.31 -56.60
N THR A 556 11.81 -49.03 -56.69
CA THR A 556 10.64 -48.90 -55.80
C THR A 556 10.01 -50.28 -55.51
N SER A 557 9.57 -50.47 -54.25
CA SER A 557 8.77 -51.60 -53.83
C SER A 557 7.60 -51.18 -52.95
N HIS A 558 6.44 -51.82 -53.13
CA HIS A 558 5.25 -51.61 -52.32
C HIS A 558 5.05 -52.71 -51.30
N PHE A 559 4.84 -52.35 -50.02
CA PHE A 559 4.73 -53.32 -48.89
C PHE A 559 3.68 -54.40 -49.13
N ARG A 560 2.53 -54.12 -49.78
CA ARG A 560 1.49 -55.12 -50.07
C ARG A 560 1.90 -56.18 -51.06
N GLU A 561 2.86 -55.93 -51.89
CA GLU A 561 3.30 -56.91 -52.91
C GLU A 561 4.23 -57.98 -52.30
N MET A 562 4.74 -57.75 -51.08
CA MET A 562 5.61 -58.69 -50.36
C MET A 562 4.91 -59.96 -49.88
N PHE A 563 3.58 -59.92 -49.70
CA PHE A 563 2.78 -61.05 -49.15
C PHE A 563 1.91 -61.76 -50.18
N THR A 564 2.06 -61.46 -51.44
CA THR A 564 1.23 -62.03 -52.57
C THR A 564 2.01 -63.01 -53.43
N GLN A 565 3.24 -63.40 -53.07
CA GLN A 565 4.02 -64.44 -53.74
C GLN A 565 4.02 -65.76 -53.01
#